data_c1b771bfabde1c46e291040b93ec3de5
#
_entry.id   c1b771bfabde1c46e291040b93ec3de5
#
_cell.length_a   1.000
_cell.length_b   1.000
_cell.length_c   1.000
_cell.angle_alpha   90.00
_cell.angle_beta   90.00
_cell.angle_gamma   90.00
#
_symmetry.space_group_name_H-M   'P 1'
#
loop_
_entity.id
_entity.type
_entity.pdbx_description
1 polymer ?
#
loop_
_entity_poly.entity_id
_entity_poly.type
_entity_poly.pdbx_seq_one_letter_code
_entity_poly.pdbx_strand_id
1 'polypeptide(L)'
;MATQQYKAWSVVIASTLAFTVCFMIWMMFAVIGIPIKETLGLNETQFGILIATPVLTGSLIRLPLGMWTDRFGGRIVFFILMLSTIIPIYLISKCTEYWQFLVTGLFVGVAGGSFTVGIAYCARWFPKNRQGLAMGIFGAGNTGAAVTKLVAPLIVVGFGWTMVPQMYAVLMLITAILFWCFTFSEPSHKVGKTVSMREQLAVLKDPKVWKYSQYYSIVFGGYVALALWMTKYYIGEYGFDLKTAALMAAAFSIPGGVLRAVGGYYSDKFGAHTVTWWVLWVSLACLFFLSYPQTDVSIITVTGTQTFHFGLNVTMFTIIMFTMGIAFAIGKASVFKYISDDYPHNIGVISGVVGLAGGLGGFLMPIMFGALLDLTGVRTSAFMLMFGIVWVSLIWMYWTEVRPVKIGRHHERQVSKQATPI
;
A
#
# COMPACT_ATOMS: atom_id res chain seq x y z
N MET A 1 -13.93 14.65 31.55
CA MET A 1 -12.81 13.87 30.97
C MET A 1 -13.27 12.54 30.39
N ALA A 2 -14.02 11.70 31.07
CA ALA A 2 -14.50 10.39 30.58
C ALA A 2 -15.28 10.48 29.26
N THR A 3 -16.18 11.46 29.11
CA THR A 3 -16.97 11.66 27.88
C THR A 3 -16.12 12.04 26.67
N GLN A 4 -15.04 12.80 26.83
CA GLN A 4 -14.16 13.18 25.72
C GLN A 4 -13.26 12.02 25.30
N GLN A 5 -12.81 11.20 26.24
CA GLN A 5 -12.05 9.99 25.95
C GLN A 5 -12.89 8.95 25.20
N TYR A 6 -14.14 8.75 25.62
CA TYR A 6 -15.09 7.90 24.90
C TYR A 6 -15.28 8.36 23.45
N LYS A 7 -15.52 9.67 23.23
CA LYS A 7 -15.65 10.22 21.86
C LYS A 7 -14.41 10.00 21.02
N ALA A 8 -13.22 10.18 21.58
CA ALA A 8 -11.96 9.95 20.88
C ALA A 8 -11.81 8.49 20.40
N TRP A 9 -12.10 7.53 21.26
CA TRP A 9 -12.07 6.12 20.91
C TRP A 9 -13.15 5.72 19.91
N SER A 10 -14.38 6.24 20.08
CA SER A 10 -15.45 6.04 19.10
C SER A 10 -15.07 6.54 17.71
N VAL A 11 -14.45 7.72 17.62
CA VAL A 11 -13.96 8.29 16.36
C VAL A 11 -12.89 7.39 15.72
N VAL A 12 -11.89 6.93 16.49
CA VAL A 12 -10.83 6.07 15.93
C VAL A 12 -11.38 4.74 15.45
N ILE A 13 -12.24 4.08 16.23
CA ILE A 13 -12.83 2.79 15.87
C ILE A 13 -13.71 2.94 14.62
N ALA A 14 -14.62 3.90 14.62
CA ALA A 14 -15.51 4.14 13.46
C ALA A 14 -14.73 4.55 12.21
N SER A 15 -13.69 5.38 12.35
CA SER A 15 -12.82 5.76 11.24
C SER A 15 -11.99 4.59 10.72
N THR A 16 -11.51 3.70 11.59
CA THR A 16 -10.78 2.49 11.19
C THR A 16 -11.67 1.54 10.39
N LEU A 17 -12.90 1.31 10.84
CA LEU A 17 -13.88 0.50 10.12
C LEU A 17 -14.22 1.14 8.76
N ALA A 18 -14.47 2.44 8.73
CA ALA A 18 -14.75 3.17 7.48
C ALA A 18 -13.55 3.09 6.51
N PHE A 19 -12.33 3.26 7.01
CA PHE A 19 -11.12 3.11 6.21
C PHE A 19 -10.94 1.67 5.71
N THR A 20 -11.24 0.66 6.53
CA THR A 20 -11.20 -0.76 6.12
C THR A 20 -12.13 -1.01 4.94
N VAL A 21 -13.37 -0.50 4.98
CA VAL A 21 -14.33 -0.64 3.88
C VAL A 21 -13.89 0.16 2.65
N CYS A 22 -13.42 1.39 2.82
CA CYS A 22 -12.85 2.17 1.70
C CYS A 22 -11.68 1.44 1.03
N PHE A 23 -10.77 0.86 1.81
CA PHE A 23 -9.62 0.13 1.29
C PHE A 23 -10.02 -1.20 0.63
N MET A 24 -11.01 -1.90 1.19
CA MET A 24 -11.60 -3.09 0.62
C MET A 24 -12.18 -2.81 -0.78
N ILE A 25 -12.93 -1.73 -0.93
CA ILE A 25 -13.52 -1.30 -2.20
C ILE A 25 -12.44 -0.84 -3.19
N TRP A 26 -11.44 -0.11 -2.71
CA TRP A 26 -10.32 0.35 -3.53
C TRP A 26 -9.53 -0.82 -4.14
N MET A 27 -9.47 -1.96 -3.44
CA MET A 27 -8.79 -3.18 -3.87
C MET A 27 -9.70 -4.21 -4.55
N MET A 28 -10.96 -3.89 -4.77
CA MET A 28 -11.98 -4.81 -5.31
C MET A 28 -11.59 -5.40 -6.66
N PHE A 29 -10.94 -4.60 -7.52
CA PHE A 29 -10.50 -5.06 -8.84
C PHE A 29 -9.43 -6.16 -8.80
N ALA A 30 -8.77 -6.38 -7.66
CA ALA A 30 -7.88 -7.54 -7.47
C ALA A 30 -8.60 -8.89 -7.64
N VAL A 31 -9.91 -8.91 -7.43
CA VAL A 31 -10.75 -10.11 -7.52
C VAL A 31 -11.69 -10.04 -8.72
N ILE A 32 -12.53 -9.00 -8.83
CA ILE A 32 -13.49 -8.90 -9.93
C ILE A 32 -12.83 -8.62 -11.29
N GLY A 33 -11.63 -8.06 -11.29
CA GLY A 33 -10.87 -7.82 -12.53
C GLY A 33 -10.56 -9.11 -13.30
N ILE A 34 -10.50 -10.26 -12.62
CA ILE A 34 -10.20 -11.55 -13.25
C ILE A 34 -11.35 -11.99 -14.19
N PRO A 35 -12.60 -12.16 -13.73
CA PRO A 35 -13.70 -12.47 -14.63
C PRO A 35 -13.98 -11.36 -15.65
N ILE A 36 -13.74 -10.09 -15.34
CA ILE A 36 -13.84 -9.00 -16.31
C ILE A 36 -12.82 -9.18 -17.43
N LYS A 37 -11.56 -9.50 -17.09
CA LYS A 37 -10.51 -9.80 -18.06
C LYS A 37 -10.91 -10.93 -19.01
N GLU A 38 -11.44 -12.02 -18.47
CA GLU A 38 -11.88 -13.17 -19.24
C GLU A 38 -13.05 -12.82 -20.18
N THR A 39 -14.04 -12.09 -19.66
CA THR A 39 -15.22 -11.68 -20.43
C THR A 39 -14.88 -10.74 -21.59
N LEU A 40 -13.95 -9.82 -21.38
CA LEU A 40 -13.56 -8.80 -22.39
C LEU A 40 -12.35 -9.22 -23.23
N GLY A 41 -11.72 -10.36 -22.95
CA GLY A 41 -10.53 -10.83 -23.66
C GLY A 41 -9.32 -9.89 -23.50
N LEU A 42 -9.14 -9.28 -22.33
CA LEU A 42 -8.06 -8.32 -22.09
C LEU A 42 -6.70 -9.00 -22.06
N ASN A 43 -5.69 -8.35 -22.66
CA ASN A 43 -4.31 -8.76 -22.46
C ASN A 43 -3.81 -8.40 -21.05
N GLU A 44 -2.58 -8.78 -20.70
CA GLU A 44 -2.05 -8.62 -19.35
C GLU A 44 -1.80 -7.15 -18.99
N THR A 45 -1.37 -6.35 -19.95
CA THR A 45 -1.18 -4.90 -19.81
C THR A 45 -2.50 -4.20 -19.53
N GLN A 46 -3.56 -4.53 -20.30
CA GLN A 46 -4.90 -3.98 -20.10
C GLN A 46 -5.47 -4.39 -18.74
N PHE A 47 -5.24 -5.62 -18.30
CA PHE A 47 -5.59 -6.05 -16.96
C PHE A 47 -4.84 -5.24 -15.88
N GLY A 48 -3.54 -5.04 -16.06
CA GLY A 48 -2.73 -4.21 -15.18
C GLY A 48 -3.27 -2.78 -15.06
N ILE A 49 -3.66 -2.15 -16.18
CA ILE A 49 -4.30 -0.82 -16.21
C ILE A 49 -5.63 -0.86 -15.47
N LEU A 50 -6.48 -1.87 -15.73
CA LEU A 50 -7.79 -2.02 -15.10
C LEU A 50 -7.69 -2.02 -13.57
N ILE A 51 -6.85 -2.90 -13.02
CA ILE A 51 -6.73 -3.04 -11.57
C ILE A 51 -6.02 -1.86 -10.90
N ALA A 52 -5.15 -1.16 -11.64
CA ALA A 52 -4.41 -0.01 -11.15
C ALA A 52 -5.19 1.31 -11.23
N THR A 53 -6.19 1.41 -12.11
CA THR A 53 -6.93 2.66 -12.35
C THR A 53 -7.49 3.32 -11.08
N PRO A 54 -8.12 2.61 -10.12
CA PRO A 54 -8.54 3.22 -8.86
C PRO A 54 -7.38 3.78 -8.04
N VAL A 55 -6.18 3.20 -8.18
CA VAL A 55 -5.01 3.63 -7.41
C VAL A 55 -4.53 5.01 -7.85
N LEU A 56 -4.65 5.32 -9.13
CA LEU A 56 -4.27 6.63 -9.68
C LEU A 56 -5.03 7.76 -8.98
N THR A 57 -6.35 7.73 -9.04
CA THR A 57 -7.18 8.77 -8.43
C THR A 57 -7.04 8.78 -6.92
N GLY A 58 -7.01 7.60 -6.28
CA GLY A 58 -6.82 7.48 -4.85
C GLY A 58 -5.50 8.07 -4.36
N SER A 59 -4.49 8.15 -5.23
CA SER A 59 -3.21 8.78 -4.94
C SER A 59 -3.26 10.29 -5.13
N LEU A 60 -3.77 10.75 -6.27
CA LEU A 60 -3.83 12.18 -6.62
C LEU A 60 -4.74 12.97 -5.69
N ILE A 61 -5.89 12.40 -5.32
CA ILE A 61 -6.91 13.08 -4.50
C ILE A 61 -6.44 13.33 -3.05
N ARG A 62 -5.36 12.66 -2.59
CA ARG A 62 -4.83 12.83 -1.23
C ARG A 62 -4.44 14.28 -0.92
N LEU A 63 -3.87 14.98 -1.90
CA LEU A 63 -3.45 16.37 -1.71
C LEU A 63 -4.64 17.30 -1.46
N PRO A 64 -5.64 17.38 -2.36
CA PRO A 64 -6.82 18.22 -2.09
C PRO A 64 -7.63 17.75 -0.88
N LEU A 65 -7.77 16.46 -0.63
CA LEU A 65 -8.48 15.95 0.54
C LEU A 65 -7.79 16.34 1.85
N GLY A 66 -6.47 16.39 1.89
CA GLY A 66 -5.73 16.91 3.04
C GLY A 66 -6.10 18.36 3.33
N MET A 67 -6.09 19.23 2.29
CA MET A 67 -6.48 20.65 2.42
C MET A 67 -7.95 20.80 2.83
N TRP A 68 -8.86 20.01 2.27
CA TRP A 68 -10.28 20.04 2.64
C TRP A 68 -10.50 19.57 4.08
N THR A 69 -9.75 18.57 4.53
CA THR A 69 -9.79 18.09 5.92
C THR A 69 -9.37 19.18 6.89
N ASP A 70 -8.35 19.97 6.53
CA ASP A 70 -7.89 21.10 7.35
C ASP A 70 -8.91 22.25 7.36
N ARG A 71 -9.64 22.45 6.26
CA ARG A 71 -10.61 23.54 6.12
C ARG A 71 -11.99 23.21 6.67
N PHE A 72 -12.50 22.02 6.39
CA PHE A 72 -13.91 21.65 6.66
C PHE A 72 -14.05 20.64 7.81
N GLY A 73 -12.95 20.10 8.32
CA GLY A 73 -12.92 19.05 9.34
C GLY A 73 -13.01 17.63 8.77
N GLY A 74 -12.34 16.70 9.47
CA GLY A 74 -12.20 15.31 9.00
C GLY A 74 -13.53 14.57 8.92
N ARG A 75 -14.45 14.80 9.86
CA ARG A 75 -15.76 14.14 9.87
C ARG A 75 -16.56 14.39 8.59
N ILE A 76 -16.69 15.66 8.19
CA ILE A 76 -17.48 16.05 7.02
C ILE A 76 -16.81 15.54 5.74
N VAL A 77 -15.51 15.75 5.60
CA VAL A 77 -14.75 15.35 4.41
C VAL A 77 -14.78 13.84 4.22
N PHE A 78 -14.60 13.06 5.29
CA PHE A 78 -14.64 11.61 5.21
C PHE A 78 -16.04 11.10 4.83
N PHE A 79 -17.09 11.68 5.42
CA PHE A 79 -18.46 11.33 5.11
C PHE A 79 -18.82 11.61 3.65
N ILE A 80 -18.50 12.80 3.14
CA ILE A 80 -18.74 13.18 1.74
C ILE A 80 -17.95 12.28 0.79
N LEU A 81 -16.69 11.96 1.12
CA LEU A 81 -15.87 11.04 0.35
C LEU A 81 -16.57 9.68 0.20
N MET A 82 -17.07 9.11 1.30
CA MET A 82 -17.78 7.83 1.25
C MET A 82 -19.04 7.92 0.39
N LEU A 83 -19.86 8.95 0.58
CA LEU A 83 -21.09 9.14 -0.21
C LEU A 83 -20.80 9.30 -1.70
N SER A 84 -19.76 10.06 -2.06
CA SER A 84 -19.40 10.31 -3.46
C SER A 84 -18.99 9.04 -4.22
N THR A 85 -18.56 7.99 -3.52
CA THR A 85 -18.12 6.74 -4.13
C THR A 85 -19.23 5.71 -4.31
N ILE A 86 -20.37 5.83 -3.63
CA ILE A 86 -21.46 4.82 -3.67
C ILE A 86 -21.97 4.60 -5.09
N ILE A 87 -22.30 5.69 -5.81
CA ILE A 87 -22.82 5.60 -7.18
C ILE A 87 -21.78 4.99 -8.14
N PRO A 88 -20.53 5.46 -8.17
CA PRO A 88 -19.49 4.82 -9.00
C PRO A 88 -19.29 3.33 -8.70
N ILE A 89 -19.31 2.92 -7.43
CA ILE A 89 -19.18 1.52 -7.05
C ILE A 89 -20.32 0.70 -7.67
N TYR A 90 -21.56 1.16 -7.53
CA TYR A 90 -22.71 0.47 -8.11
C TYR A 90 -22.63 0.40 -9.64
N LEU A 91 -22.21 1.49 -10.29
CA LEU A 91 -22.13 1.58 -11.75
C LEU A 91 -21.15 0.57 -12.37
N ILE A 92 -20.12 0.11 -11.64
CA ILE A 92 -19.24 -0.98 -12.10
C ILE A 92 -20.04 -2.21 -12.51
N SER A 93 -21.12 -2.54 -11.79
CA SER A 93 -21.98 -3.69 -12.10
C SER A 93 -22.73 -3.57 -13.42
N LYS A 94 -22.78 -2.39 -14.01
CA LYS A 94 -23.47 -2.06 -15.27
C LYS A 94 -22.51 -1.86 -16.44
N CYS A 95 -21.19 -1.85 -16.19
CA CYS A 95 -20.19 -1.70 -17.23
C CYS A 95 -20.12 -2.95 -18.09
N THR A 96 -20.03 -2.75 -19.41
CA THR A 96 -19.90 -3.79 -20.43
C THR A 96 -18.66 -3.59 -21.30
N GLU A 97 -18.12 -2.38 -21.36
CA GLU A 97 -16.98 -2.00 -22.18
C GLU A 97 -15.77 -1.65 -21.31
N TYR A 98 -14.56 -1.93 -21.81
CA TYR A 98 -13.32 -1.70 -21.07
C TYR A 98 -13.16 -0.26 -20.57
N TRP A 99 -13.43 0.74 -21.41
CA TRP A 99 -13.31 2.15 -21.02
C TRP A 99 -14.28 2.56 -19.90
N GLN A 100 -15.47 1.93 -19.82
CA GLN A 100 -16.44 2.20 -18.76
C GLN A 100 -15.90 1.77 -17.39
N PHE A 101 -15.21 0.62 -17.32
CA PHE A 101 -14.53 0.18 -16.11
C PHE A 101 -13.40 1.11 -15.70
N LEU A 102 -12.66 1.67 -16.67
CA LEU A 102 -11.61 2.63 -16.37
C LEU A 102 -12.20 3.92 -15.80
N VAL A 103 -13.21 4.49 -16.43
CA VAL A 103 -13.85 5.72 -15.99
C VAL A 103 -14.48 5.54 -14.60
N THR A 104 -15.29 4.50 -14.41
CA THR A 104 -15.89 4.22 -13.09
C THR A 104 -14.84 3.90 -12.04
N GLY A 105 -13.77 3.19 -12.42
CA GLY A 105 -12.62 2.90 -11.57
C GLY A 105 -11.91 4.16 -11.07
N LEU A 106 -11.77 5.19 -11.91
CA LEU A 106 -11.23 6.50 -11.48
C LEU A 106 -12.10 7.12 -10.38
N PHE A 107 -13.41 7.10 -10.51
CA PHE A 107 -14.31 7.65 -9.49
C PHE A 107 -14.31 6.80 -8.20
N VAL A 108 -14.31 5.49 -8.30
CA VAL A 108 -14.15 4.58 -7.14
C VAL A 108 -12.82 4.80 -6.45
N GLY A 109 -11.79 5.16 -7.20
CA GLY A 109 -10.46 5.48 -6.71
C GLY A 109 -10.42 6.54 -5.62
N VAL A 110 -11.39 7.46 -5.59
CA VAL A 110 -11.53 8.49 -4.53
C VAL A 110 -11.53 7.86 -3.14
N ALA A 111 -12.06 6.64 -2.97
CA ALA A 111 -12.02 5.89 -1.71
C ALA A 111 -10.59 5.71 -1.14
N GLY A 112 -9.57 5.63 -2.00
CA GLY A 112 -8.16 5.55 -1.60
C GLY A 112 -7.62 6.80 -0.91
N GLY A 113 -8.30 7.94 -1.06
CA GLY A 113 -7.99 9.18 -0.35
C GLY A 113 -8.40 9.19 1.13
N SER A 114 -9.25 8.24 1.55
CA SER A 114 -9.73 8.09 2.93
C SER A 114 -8.61 7.98 3.97
N PHE A 115 -7.45 7.43 3.57
CA PHE A 115 -6.27 7.34 4.44
C PHE A 115 -5.83 8.74 4.93
N THR A 116 -5.71 9.70 4.03
CA THR A 116 -5.23 11.05 4.36
C THR A 116 -6.21 11.78 5.27
N VAL A 117 -7.51 11.67 4.98
CA VAL A 117 -8.57 12.28 5.78
C VAL A 117 -8.62 11.67 7.17
N GLY A 118 -8.66 10.34 7.25
CA GLY A 118 -8.85 9.65 8.52
C GLY A 118 -7.64 9.75 9.46
N ILE A 119 -6.41 9.74 8.91
CA ILE A 119 -5.20 9.91 9.74
C ILE A 119 -5.19 11.28 10.42
N ALA A 120 -5.51 12.35 9.66
CA ALA A 120 -5.58 13.70 10.19
C ALA A 120 -6.72 13.85 11.21
N TYR A 121 -7.89 13.29 10.89
CA TYR A 121 -9.06 13.32 11.75
C TYR A 121 -8.83 12.61 13.09
N CYS A 122 -8.30 11.37 13.06
CA CYS A 122 -8.02 10.60 14.27
C CYS A 122 -6.94 11.26 15.14
N ALA A 123 -5.89 11.79 14.52
CA ALA A 123 -4.79 12.42 15.25
C ALA A 123 -5.25 13.62 16.09
N ARG A 124 -6.24 14.41 15.61
CA ARG A 124 -6.75 15.59 16.32
C ARG A 124 -7.56 15.29 17.59
N TRP A 125 -8.01 14.05 17.76
CA TRP A 125 -8.73 13.62 18.96
C TRP A 125 -7.83 13.18 20.12
N PHE A 126 -6.52 13.01 19.84
CA PHE A 126 -5.57 12.52 20.85
C PHE A 126 -4.47 13.54 21.13
N PRO A 127 -3.98 13.60 22.38
CA PRO A 127 -2.82 14.40 22.74
C PRO A 127 -1.56 13.88 22.01
N LYS A 128 -0.56 14.74 21.80
CA LYS A 128 0.65 14.44 21.02
C LYS A 128 1.32 13.10 21.38
N ASN A 129 1.37 12.77 22.68
CA ASN A 129 1.98 11.53 23.18
C ASN A 129 1.17 10.24 22.88
N ARG A 130 -0.08 10.34 22.39
CA ARG A 130 -0.95 9.21 22.02
C ARG A 130 -1.39 9.22 20.56
N GLN A 131 -1.00 10.21 19.77
CA GLN A 131 -1.34 10.28 18.35
C GLN A 131 -0.79 9.11 17.55
N GLY A 132 0.42 8.65 17.87
CA GLY A 132 1.03 7.47 17.24
C GLY A 132 0.17 6.21 17.39
N LEU A 133 -0.39 5.98 18.59
CA LEU A 133 -1.30 4.86 18.86
C LEU A 133 -2.58 4.98 18.01
N ALA A 134 -3.21 6.15 18.00
CA ALA A 134 -4.44 6.38 17.22
C ALA A 134 -4.21 6.18 15.73
N MET A 135 -3.12 6.72 15.18
CA MET A 135 -2.74 6.55 13.77
C MET A 135 -2.36 5.11 13.44
N GLY A 136 -1.75 4.38 14.39
CA GLY A 136 -1.43 2.96 14.23
C GLY A 136 -2.68 2.10 14.12
N ILE A 137 -3.66 2.31 15.00
CA ILE A 137 -4.97 1.62 14.99
C ILE A 137 -5.72 1.95 13.69
N PHE A 138 -5.80 3.23 13.33
CA PHE A 138 -6.41 3.64 12.07
C PHE A 138 -5.72 3.00 10.85
N GLY A 139 -4.39 2.94 10.86
CA GLY A 139 -3.60 2.32 9.80
C GLY A 139 -3.85 0.83 9.60
N ALA A 140 -4.36 0.12 10.63
CA ALA A 140 -4.76 -1.28 10.50
C ALA A 140 -5.93 -1.47 9.50
N GLY A 141 -6.66 -0.43 9.13
CA GLY A 141 -7.67 -0.45 8.07
C GLY A 141 -7.14 -0.87 6.69
N ASN A 142 -5.82 -0.81 6.46
CA ASN A 142 -5.22 -1.44 5.27
C ASN A 142 -5.52 -2.94 5.13
N THR A 143 -5.98 -3.59 6.20
CA THR A 143 -6.47 -4.99 6.18
C THR A 143 -7.66 -5.18 5.23
N GLY A 144 -8.36 -4.10 4.82
CA GLY A 144 -9.38 -4.14 3.77
C GLY A 144 -8.93 -4.85 2.50
N ALA A 145 -7.64 -4.78 2.14
CA ALA A 145 -7.08 -5.57 1.03
C ALA A 145 -7.19 -7.10 1.24
N ALA A 146 -7.06 -7.56 2.48
CA ALA A 146 -7.27 -8.97 2.79
C ALA A 146 -8.76 -9.31 2.87
N VAL A 147 -9.56 -8.43 3.49
CA VAL A 147 -11.01 -8.65 3.62
C VAL A 147 -11.67 -8.83 2.25
N THR A 148 -11.34 -7.99 1.26
CA THR A 148 -11.91 -8.15 -0.09
C THR A 148 -11.51 -9.48 -0.73
N LYS A 149 -10.28 -9.99 -0.49
CA LYS A 149 -9.84 -11.29 -1.01
C LYS A 149 -10.51 -12.48 -0.33
N LEU A 150 -10.97 -12.31 0.91
CA LEU A 150 -11.72 -13.34 1.63
C LEU A 150 -13.21 -13.32 1.26
N VAL A 151 -13.79 -12.14 1.06
CA VAL A 151 -15.25 -11.96 0.88
C VAL A 151 -15.64 -11.96 -0.60
N ALA A 152 -14.96 -11.20 -1.45
CA ALA A 152 -15.37 -11.03 -2.85
C ALA A 152 -15.39 -12.34 -3.65
N PRO A 153 -14.45 -13.30 -3.52
CA PRO A 153 -14.50 -14.54 -4.26
C PRO A 153 -15.72 -15.40 -3.91
N LEU A 154 -16.18 -15.36 -2.65
CA LEU A 154 -17.39 -16.07 -2.23
C LEU A 154 -18.64 -15.52 -2.93
N ILE A 155 -18.69 -14.19 -3.09
CA ILE A 155 -19.78 -13.51 -3.81
C ILE A 155 -19.68 -13.84 -5.30
N VAL A 156 -18.48 -13.78 -5.88
CA VAL A 156 -18.26 -14.08 -7.32
C VAL A 156 -18.71 -15.50 -7.66
N VAL A 157 -18.32 -16.50 -6.85
CA VAL A 157 -18.66 -17.91 -7.09
C VAL A 157 -20.15 -18.17 -6.88
N GLY A 158 -20.77 -17.54 -5.87
CA GLY A 158 -22.18 -17.77 -5.55
C GLY A 158 -23.18 -16.99 -6.41
N PHE A 159 -22.83 -15.76 -6.81
CA PHE A 159 -23.78 -14.80 -7.39
C PHE A 159 -23.25 -14.08 -8.64
N GLY A 160 -22.02 -14.37 -9.06
CA GLY A 160 -21.34 -13.67 -10.14
C GLY A 160 -20.65 -12.38 -9.70
N TRP A 161 -19.70 -11.92 -10.53
CA TRP A 161 -18.84 -10.78 -10.19
C TRP A 161 -19.62 -9.44 -10.08
N THR A 162 -20.71 -9.27 -10.81
CA THR A 162 -21.53 -8.04 -10.81
C THR A 162 -22.19 -7.78 -9.45
N MET A 163 -22.42 -8.82 -8.65
CA MET A 163 -22.99 -8.70 -7.31
C MET A 163 -22.00 -8.07 -6.32
N VAL A 164 -20.69 -8.23 -6.53
CA VAL A 164 -19.67 -7.66 -5.63
C VAL A 164 -19.78 -6.14 -5.53
N PRO A 165 -19.72 -5.36 -6.63
CA PRO A 165 -19.86 -3.90 -6.52
C PRO A 165 -21.25 -3.47 -6.01
N GLN A 166 -22.32 -4.22 -6.28
CA GLN A 166 -23.64 -3.91 -5.73
C GLN A 166 -23.67 -4.05 -4.20
N MET A 167 -23.18 -5.16 -3.68
CA MET A 167 -23.09 -5.37 -2.22
C MET A 167 -22.14 -4.40 -1.56
N TYR A 168 -21.03 -4.04 -2.24
CA TYR A 168 -20.06 -3.08 -1.72
C TYR A 168 -20.60 -1.65 -1.71
N ALA A 169 -21.46 -1.27 -2.66
CA ALA A 169 -22.16 0.00 -2.63
C ALA A 169 -23.12 0.11 -1.42
N VAL A 170 -23.88 -0.97 -1.14
CA VAL A 170 -24.73 -1.05 0.06
C VAL A 170 -23.89 -1.00 1.33
N LEU A 171 -22.80 -1.77 1.39
CA LEU A 171 -21.87 -1.76 2.53
C LEU A 171 -21.28 -0.38 2.77
N MET A 172 -20.90 0.35 1.70
CA MET A 172 -20.40 1.73 1.82
C MET A 172 -21.46 2.67 2.37
N LEU A 173 -22.71 2.56 1.92
CA LEU A 173 -23.82 3.35 2.45
C LEU A 173 -24.04 3.09 3.94
N ILE A 174 -24.11 1.83 4.35
CA ILE A 174 -24.25 1.45 5.76
C ILE A 174 -23.07 1.99 6.57
N THR A 175 -21.84 1.85 6.05
CA THR A 175 -20.63 2.33 6.70
C THR A 175 -20.66 3.85 6.87
N ALA A 176 -21.09 4.59 5.85
CA ALA A 176 -21.23 6.05 5.92
C ALA A 176 -22.24 6.49 7.00
N ILE A 177 -23.38 5.81 7.09
CA ILE A 177 -24.39 6.07 8.12
C ILE A 177 -23.83 5.79 9.51
N LEU A 178 -23.22 4.61 9.71
CA LEU A 178 -22.61 4.24 11.00
C LEU A 178 -21.49 5.21 11.38
N PHE A 179 -20.63 5.57 10.42
CA PHE A 179 -19.58 6.56 10.65
C PHE A 179 -20.16 7.88 11.13
N TRP A 180 -21.20 8.39 10.47
CA TRP A 180 -21.85 9.64 10.88
C TRP A 180 -22.46 9.57 12.27
N CYS A 181 -23.09 8.45 12.63
CA CYS A 181 -23.72 8.25 13.94
C CYS A 181 -22.71 8.14 15.09
N PHE A 182 -21.55 7.49 14.86
CA PHE A 182 -20.57 7.20 15.89
C PHE A 182 -19.37 8.15 15.91
N THR A 183 -19.31 9.15 15.04
CA THR A 183 -18.24 10.15 15.01
C THR A 183 -18.74 11.53 15.41
N PHE A 184 -17.82 12.37 15.85
CA PHE A 184 -18.10 13.70 16.37
C PHE A 184 -17.24 14.74 15.68
N SER A 185 -17.70 16.00 15.65
CA SER A 185 -16.90 17.13 15.18
C SER A 185 -15.71 17.36 16.12
N GLU A 186 -14.60 17.76 15.53
CA GLU A 186 -13.32 17.93 16.26
C GLU A 186 -13.44 18.98 17.38
N PRO A 187 -12.84 18.75 18.57
CA PRO A 187 -13.01 19.64 19.74
C PRO A 187 -12.46 21.06 19.54
N SER A 188 -11.48 21.20 18.68
CA SER A 188 -10.83 22.48 18.35
C SER A 188 -10.51 22.55 16.87
N HIS A 189 -11.55 22.69 16.03
CA HIS A 189 -11.35 22.99 14.64
C HIS A 189 -10.96 24.46 14.49
N LYS A 190 -9.68 24.78 14.79
CA LYS A 190 -9.11 26.04 14.31
C LYS A 190 -8.82 25.82 12.82
N VAL A 191 -9.49 26.59 11.98
CA VAL A 191 -9.11 26.72 10.56
C VAL A 191 -7.64 27.17 10.54
N GLY A 192 -6.74 26.21 10.46
CA GLY A 192 -5.31 26.48 10.31
C GLY A 192 -5.07 27.16 8.96
N LYS A 193 -3.92 27.82 8.79
CA LYS A 193 -3.50 28.26 7.47
C LYS A 193 -3.45 27.02 6.56
N THR A 194 -4.37 26.94 5.61
CA THR A 194 -4.34 25.88 4.60
C THR A 194 -3.10 26.09 3.74
N VAL A 195 -2.21 25.11 3.77
CA VAL A 195 -1.02 25.12 2.90
C VAL A 195 -1.50 25.01 1.45
N SER A 196 -1.11 25.98 0.62
CA SER A 196 -1.52 25.98 -0.79
C SER A 196 -0.91 24.79 -1.55
N MET A 197 -1.56 24.37 -2.65
CA MET A 197 -1.01 23.30 -3.53
C MET A 197 0.40 23.64 -3.99
N ARG A 198 0.69 24.91 -4.27
CA ARG A 198 2.02 25.38 -4.69
C ARG A 198 3.06 25.18 -3.58
N GLU A 199 2.70 25.44 -2.33
CA GLU A 199 3.59 25.22 -1.19
C GLU A 199 3.81 23.72 -0.93
N GLN A 200 2.76 22.89 -1.10
CA GLN A 200 2.89 21.43 -1.01
C GLN A 200 3.86 20.90 -2.06
N LEU A 201 3.77 21.37 -3.29
CA LEU A 201 4.67 20.95 -4.37
C LEU A 201 6.08 21.55 -4.23
N ALA A 202 6.25 22.68 -3.52
CA ALA A 202 7.55 23.26 -3.29
C ALA A 202 8.51 22.35 -2.51
N VAL A 203 8.00 21.43 -1.70
CA VAL A 203 8.82 20.46 -0.96
C VAL A 203 9.54 19.45 -1.89
N LEU A 204 9.10 19.33 -3.14
CA LEU A 204 9.78 18.49 -4.15
C LEU A 204 11.18 19.03 -4.53
N LYS A 205 11.54 20.26 -4.11
CA LYS A 205 12.90 20.80 -4.27
C LYS A 205 13.90 20.16 -3.31
N ASP A 206 13.43 19.54 -2.21
CA ASP A 206 14.30 18.87 -1.25
C ASP A 206 14.63 17.43 -1.72
N PRO A 207 15.91 17.09 -1.94
CA PRO A 207 16.34 15.75 -2.34
C PRO A 207 15.93 14.64 -1.36
N LYS A 208 15.80 14.95 -0.06
CA LYS A 208 15.35 13.98 0.95
C LYS A 208 13.92 13.50 0.70
N VAL A 209 13.04 14.40 0.20
CA VAL A 209 11.64 14.05 -0.12
C VAL A 209 11.58 13.03 -1.24
N TRP A 210 12.45 13.15 -2.27
CA TRP A 210 12.55 12.16 -3.34
C TRP A 210 13.01 10.80 -2.82
N LYS A 211 13.98 10.79 -1.92
CA LYS A 211 14.47 9.58 -1.28
C LYS A 211 13.37 8.86 -0.49
N TYR A 212 12.62 9.58 0.36
CA TYR A 212 11.51 8.99 1.12
C TYR A 212 10.35 8.57 0.20
N SER A 213 10.11 9.31 -0.86
CA SER A 213 9.16 8.96 -1.92
C SER A 213 9.53 7.65 -2.59
N GLN A 214 10.82 7.44 -2.90
CA GLN A 214 11.32 6.18 -3.47
C GLN A 214 11.13 5.01 -2.50
N TYR A 215 11.51 5.17 -1.23
CA TYR A 215 11.33 4.11 -0.23
C TYR A 215 9.85 3.77 -0.04
N TYR A 216 8.99 4.78 0.02
CA TYR A 216 7.56 4.57 0.20
C TYR A 216 6.89 3.98 -1.05
N SER A 217 7.39 4.30 -2.24
CA SER A 217 6.98 3.69 -3.49
C SER A 217 7.18 2.16 -3.49
N ILE A 218 8.24 1.67 -2.85
CA ILE A 218 8.47 0.23 -2.69
C ILE A 218 7.54 -0.36 -1.63
N VAL A 219 7.63 0.13 -0.39
CA VAL A 219 6.98 -0.54 0.74
C VAL A 219 5.45 -0.36 0.75
N PHE A 220 4.92 0.74 0.21
CA PHE A 220 3.50 0.97 0.06
C PHE A 220 3.03 0.71 -1.37
N GLY A 221 3.69 1.28 -2.38
CA GLY A 221 3.34 1.07 -3.78
C GLY A 221 3.50 -0.39 -4.18
N GLY A 222 4.64 -1.01 -3.84
CA GLY A 222 4.86 -2.44 -4.05
C GLY A 222 3.88 -3.33 -3.30
N TYR A 223 3.49 -2.96 -2.06
CA TYR A 223 2.42 -3.65 -1.33
C TYR A 223 1.09 -3.59 -2.09
N VAL A 224 0.68 -2.42 -2.55
CA VAL A 224 -0.56 -2.22 -3.31
C VAL A 224 -0.51 -3.00 -4.61
N ALA A 225 0.57 -2.90 -5.36
CA ALA A 225 0.77 -3.58 -6.63
C ALA A 225 0.67 -5.11 -6.50
N LEU A 226 1.39 -5.69 -5.55
CA LEU A 226 1.32 -7.13 -5.28
C LEU A 226 -0.04 -7.54 -4.72
N ALA A 227 -0.65 -6.71 -3.86
CA ALA A 227 -2.00 -7.00 -3.37
C ALA A 227 -3.03 -7.05 -4.51
N LEU A 228 -2.88 -6.24 -5.55
CA LEU A 228 -3.72 -6.27 -6.74
C LEU A 228 -3.41 -7.46 -7.66
N TRP A 229 -2.13 -7.86 -7.77
CA TRP A 229 -1.66 -8.83 -8.76
C TRP A 229 -1.70 -10.28 -8.30
N MET A 230 -1.53 -10.55 -6.98
CA MET A 230 -1.28 -11.90 -6.48
C MET A 230 -2.39 -12.91 -6.71
N THR A 231 -3.67 -12.51 -6.65
CA THR A 231 -4.77 -13.45 -6.93
C THR A 231 -4.64 -14.04 -8.33
N LYS A 232 -4.39 -13.19 -9.33
CA LYS A 232 -4.15 -13.63 -10.71
C LYS A 232 -2.89 -14.47 -10.84
N TYR A 233 -1.82 -14.10 -10.13
CA TYR A 233 -0.57 -14.86 -10.15
C TYR A 233 -0.78 -16.30 -9.67
N TYR A 234 -1.47 -16.51 -8.55
CA TYR A 234 -1.78 -17.84 -8.03
C TYR A 234 -2.64 -18.68 -8.99
N ILE A 235 -3.58 -18.07 -9.69
CA ILE A 235 -4.37 -18.75 -10.73
C ILE A 235 -3.45 -19.18 -11.87
N GLY A 236 -2.66 -18.26 -12.40
CA GLY A 236 -1.85 -18.52 -13.60
C GLY A 236 -0.67 -19.44 -13.35
N GLU A 237 0.01 -19.33 -12.20
CA GLU A 237 1.22 -20.09 -11.91
C GLU A 237 0.94 -21.46 -11.30
N TYR A 238 -0.05 -21.53 -10.39
CA TYR A 238 -0.33 -22.76 -9.63
C TYR A 238 -1.67 -23.42 -10.01
N GLY A 239 -2.42 -22.86 -10.96
CA GLY A 239 -3.66 -23.43 -11.46
C GLY A 239 -4.82 -23.42 -10.46
N PHE A 240 -4.79 -22.54 -9.46
CA PHE A 240 -5.86 -22.48 -8.45
C PHE A 240 -7.14 -21.84 -8.99
N ASP A 241 -8.27 -22.26 -8.46
CA ASP A 241 -9.53 -21.55 -8.61
C ASP A 241 -9.48 -20.17 -7.93
N LEU A 242 -10.40 -19.28 -8.30
CA LEU A 242 -10.45 -17.91 -7.83
C LEU A 242 -10.48 -17.80 -6.30
N LYS A 243 -11.26 -18.67 -5.63
CA LYS A 243 -11.43 -18.66 -4.17
C LYS A 243 -10.13 -19.03 -3.47
N THR A 244 -9.49 -20.12 -3.87
CA THR A 244 -8.23 -20.61 -3.30
C THR A 244 -7.09 -19.62 -3.59
N ALA A 245 -7.01 -19.10 -4.81
CA ALA A 245 -6.00 -18.11 -5.21
C ALA A 245 -6.11 -16.81 -4.39
N ALA A 246 -7.32 -16.31 -4.17
CA ALA A 246 -7.54 -15.13 -3.38
C ALA A 246 -7.22 -15.36 -1.89
N LEU A 247 -7.53 -16.54 -1.34
CA LEU A 247 -7.14 -16.93 0.02
C LEU A 247 -5.63 -16.96 0.18
N MET A 248 -4.90 -17.57 -0.77
CA MET A 248 -3.42 -17.56 -0.76
C MET A 248 -2.86 -16.13 -0.88
N ALA A 249 -3.44 -15.30 -1.74
CA ALA A 249 -3.06 -13.90 -1.87
C ALA A 249 -3.37 -13.06 -0.62
N ALA A 250 -4.34 -13.45 0.20
CA ALA A 250 -4.64 -12.82 1.48
C ALA A 250 -3.51 -13.03 2.50
N ALA A 251 -2.76 -14.13 2.42
CA ALA A 251 -1.61 -14.41 3.28
C ALA A 251 -0.54 -13.30 3.23
N PHE A 252 -0.33 -12.67 2.06
CA PHE A 252 0.50 -11.48 1.92
C PHE A 252 -0.17 -10.21 2.50
N SER A 253 -1.46 -10.05 2.24
CA SER A 253 -2.18 -8.81 2.54
C SER A 253 -2.50 -8.64 4.02
N ILE A 254 -2.73 -9.73 4.77
CA ILE A 254 -3.03 -9.71 6.20
C ILE A 254 -1.88 -9.10 7.00
N PRO A 255 -0.65 -9.67 7.00
CA PRO A 255 0.45 -9.08 7.76
C PRO A 255 0.79 -7.68 7.26
N GLY A 256 0.72 -7.44 5.95
CA GLY A 256 0.93 -6.14 5.33
C GLY A 256 -0.02 -5.05 5.81
N GLY A 257 -1.23 -5.40 6.21
CA GLY A 257 -2.21 -4.47 6.80
C GLY A 257 -2.03 -4.28 8.30
N VAL A 258 -2.01 -5.38 9.06
CA VAL A 258 -2.07 -5.38 10.54
C VAL A 258 -0.77 -4.92 11.20
N LEU A 259 0.39 -5.39 10.70
CA LEU A 259 1.66 -5.25 11.40
C LEU A 259 2.33 -3.86 11.26
N ARG A 260 1.63 -2.88 10.71
CA ARG A 260 2.16 -1.51 10.59
C ARG A 260 2.50 -0.88 11.95
N ALA A 261 1.68 -1.16 12.97
CA ALA A 261 1.93 -0.66 14.35
C ALA A 261 3.24 -1.22 14.93
N VAL A 262 3.53 -2.50 14.64
CA VAL A 262 4.80 -3.15 15.05
C VAL A 262 5.99 -2.45 14.39
N GLY A 263 5.85 -2.05 13.11
CA GLY A 263 6.86 -1.26 12.41
C GLY A 263 7.14 0.09 13.06
N GLY A 264 6.11 0.77 13.55
CA GLY A 264 6.25 2.00 14.32
C GLY A 264 7.08 1.78 15.59
N TYR A 265 6.74 0.77 16.39
CA TYR A 265 7.48 0.42 17.61
C TYR A 265 8.98 0.13 17.33
N TYR A 266 9.27 -0.67 16.32
CA TYR A 266 10.67 -0.95 15.96
C TYR A 266 11.41 0.30 15.44
N SER A 267 10.73 1.16 14.70
CA SER A 267 11.33 2.40 14.19
C SER A 267 11.62 3.41 15.31
N ASP A 268 10.78 3.46 16.35
CA ASP A 268 11.04 4.28 17.54
C ASP A 268 12.22 3.73 18.34
N LYS A 269 12.37 2.40 18.45
CA LYS A 269 13.43 1.75 19.24
C LYS A 269 14.79 1.74 18.53
N PHE A 270 14.85 1.45 17.23
CA PHE A 270 16.09 1.23 16.48
C PHE A 270 16.41 2.33 15.47
N GLY A 271 15.52 3.32 15.32
CA GLY A 271 15.62 4.40 14.35
C GLY A 271 15.11 4.01 12.94
N ALA A 272 14.54 4.99 12.25
CA ALA A 272 13.96 4.82 10.92
C ALA A 272 14.95 4.24 9.90
N HIS A 273 16.20 4.74 9.92
CA HIS A 273 17.27 4.29 9.03
C HIS A 273 17.54 2.78 9.15
N THR A 274 17.80 2.31 10.37
CA THR A 274 18.14 0.90 10.62
C THR A 274 17.00 -0.03 10.20
N VAL A 275 15.77 0.33 10.56
CA VAL A 275 14.59 -0.49 10.22
C VAL A 275 14.35 -0.52 8.72
N THR A 276 14.40 0.65 8.04
CA THR A 276 14.23 0.68 6.58
C THR A 276 15.32 -0.09 5.84
N TRP A 277 16.57 0.00 6.30
CA TRP A 277 17.70 -0.75 5.75
C TRP A 277 17.46 -2.25 5.78
N TRP A 278 17.06 -2.79 6.93
CA TRP A 278 16.77 -4.22 7.06
C TRP A 278 15.52 -4.66 6.29
N VAL A 279 14.49 -3.82 6.27
CA VAL A 279 13.28 -4.07 5.45
C VAL A 279 13.64 -4.22 3.98
N LEU A 280 14.48 -3.34 3.44
CA LEU A 280 14.90 -3.42 2.03
C LEU A 280 15.76 -4.67 1.77
N TRP A 281 16.65 -5.06 2.68
CA TRP A 281 17.43 -6.30 2.55
C TRP A 281 16.57 -7.56 2.62
N VAL A 282 15.63 -7.63 3.55
CA VAL A 282 14.69 -8.75 3.64
C VAL A 282 13.84 -8.80 2.36
N SER A 283 13.36 -7.65 1.89
CA SER A 283 12.60 -7.58 0.65
C SER A 283 13.42 -8.02 -0.56
N LEU A 284 14.69 -7.63 -0.63
CA LEU A 284 15.60 -8.05 -1.69
C LEU A 284 15.79 -9.57 -1.68
N ALA A 285 16.03 -10.17 -0.51
CA ALA A 285 16.18 -11.61 -0.37
C ALA A 285 14.90 -12.36 -0.78
N CYS A 286 13.74 -11.90 -0.34
CA CYS A 286 12.45 -12.47 -0.75
C CYS A 286 12.27 -12.37 -2.28
N LEU A 287 12.53 -11.20 -2.86
CA LEU A 287 12.38 -10.96 -4.29
C LEU A 287 13.38 -11.75 -5.13
N PHE A 288 14.56 -11.99 -4.62
CA PHE A 288 15.55 -12.87 -5.28
C PHE A 288 14.96 -14.26 -5.54
N PHE A 289 14.40 -14.89 -4.50
CA PHE A 289 13.79 -16.21 -4.65
C PHE A 289 12.51 -16.18 -5.50
N LEU A 290 11.65 -15.17 -5.31
CA LEU A 290 10.41 -15.01 -6.06
C LEU A 290 10.64 -14.72 -7.55
N SER A 291 11.78 -14.14 -7.91
CA SER A 291 12.13 -13.81 -9.29
C SER A 291 12.50 -15.04 -10.13
N TYR A 292 12.79 -16.17 -9.50
CA TYR A 292 13.20 -17.37 -10.22
C TYR A 292 12.00 -18.06 -10.87
N PRO A 293 11.95 -18.20 -12.21
CA PRO A 293 10.83 -18.84 -12.89
C PRO A 293 10.87 -20.37 -12.71
N GLN A 294 9.75 -21.03 -12.87
CA GLN A 294 9.70 -22.49 -13.00
C GLN A 294 10.55 -22.91 -14.19
N THR A 295 11.56 -23.73 -13.98
CA THR A 295 12.57 -24.05 -14.99
C THR A 295 12.93 -25.54 -14.92
N ASP A 296 12.90 -26.20 -16.08
CA ASP A 296 13.40 -27.56 -16.24
C ASP A 296 14.80 -27.52 -16.85
N VAL A 297 15.78 -28.01 -16.11
CA VAL A 297 17.17 -28.10 -16.57
C VAL A 297 17.49 -29.54 -16.90
N SER A 298 17.77 -29.82 -18.16
CA SER A 298 18.18 -31.14 -18.64
C SER A 298 19.71 -31.22 -18.71
N ILE A 299 20.29 -32.10 -17.93
CA ILE A 299 21.75 -32.35 -17.89
C ILE A 299 22.06 -33.68 -18.56
N ILE A 300 22.97 -33.66 -19.53
CA ILE A 300 23.49 -34.88 -20.17
C ILE A 300 24.53 -35.50 -19.22
N THR A 301 24.20 -36.66 -18.69
CA THR A 301 25.09 -37.42 -17.81
C THR A 301 25.65 -38.65 -18.52
N VAL A 302 26.62 -39.34 -17.92
CA VAL A 302 27.18 -40.60 -18.46
C VAL A 302 26.13 -41.71 -18.61
N THR A 303 25.05 -41.64 -17.86
CA THR A 303 23.96 -42.62 -17.83
C THR A 303 22.71 -42.19 -18.65
N GLY A 304 22.74 -41.01 -19.31
CA GLY A 304 21.66 -40.48 -20.09
C GLY A 304 21.27 -39.06 -19.67
N THR A 305 20.22 -38.52 -20.26
CA THR A 305 19.71 -37.18 -19.92
C THR A 305 18.87 -37.25 -18.66
N GLN A 306 19.23 -36.44 -17.66
CA GLN A 306 18.46 -36.26 -16.42
C GLN A 306 17.87 -34.83 -16.40
N THR A 307 16.58 -34.72 -16.11
CA THR A 307 15.89 -33.43 -16.00
C THR A 307 15.63 -33.10 -14.54
N PHE A 308 16.09 -31.94 -14.13
CA PHE A 308 15.86 -31.38 -12.79
C PHE A 308 14.88 -30.22 -12.89
N HIS A 309 13.86 -30.27 -12.08
CA HIS A 309 12.88 -29.19 -11.97
C HIS A 309 13.28 -28.22 -10.86
N PHE A 310 13.49 -26.95 -11.21
CA PHE A 310 13.76 -25.85 -10.30
C PHE A 310 12.60 -24.88 -10.28
N GLY A 311 12.07 -24.58 -9.11
CA GLY A 311 10.99 -23.62 -8.93
C GLY A 311 10.46 -23.63 -7.51
N LEU A 312 9.77 -22.56 -7.13
CA LEU A 312 9.14 -22.50 -5.83
C LEU A 312 7.82 -23.27 -5.85
N ASN A 313 7.68 -24.23 -4.93
CA ASN A 313 6.37 -24.79 -4.67
C ASN A 313 5.47 -23.74 -4.01
N VAL A 314 4.15 -23.93 -4.08
CA VAL A 314 3.17 -22.98 -3.58
C VAL A 314 3.34 -22.63 -2.10
N THR A 315 3.74 -23.60 -1.28
CA THR A 315 3.92 -23.39 0.16
C THR A 315 5.10 -22.46 0.43
N MET A 316 6.26 -22.73 -0.17
CA MET A 316 7.44 -21.86 -0.06
C MET A 316 7.18 -20.48 -0.61
N PHE A 317 6.54 -20.39 -1.78
CA PHE A 317 6.14 -19.13 -2.38
C PHE A 317 5.26 -18.30 -1.41
N THR A 318 4.25 -18.93 -0.83
CA THR A 318 3.33 -18.26 0.10
C THR A 318 4.01 -17.82 1.40
N ILE A 319 4.94 -18.62 1.93
CA ILE A 319 5.75 -18.26 3.12
C ILE A 319 6.62 -17.04 2.82
N ILE A 320 7.29 -17.02 1.66
CA ILE A 320 8.12 -15.87 1.25
C ILE A 320 7.23 -14.63 1.05
N MET A 321 6.06 -14.76 0.43
CA MET A 321 5.09 -13.68 0.27
C MET A 321 4.57 -13.16 1.61
N PHE A 322 4.29 -14.04 2.57
CA PHE A 322 3.89 -13.66 3.93
C PHE A 322 5.00 -12.84 4.62
N THR A 323 6.25 -13.30 4.53
CA THR A 323 7.44 -12.61 5.07
C THR A 323 7.59 -11.22 4.42
N MET A 324 7.38 -11.12 3.12
CA MET A 324 7.42 -9.85 2.40
C MET A 324 6.30 -8.91 2.82
N GLY A 325 5.10 -9.45 3.11
CA GLY A 325 3.99 -8.70 3.70
C GLY A 325 4.36 -8.07 5.05
N ILE A 326 5.04 -8.83 5.92
CA ILE A 326 5.58 -8.33 7.19
C ILE A 326 6.60 -7.21 6.95
N ALA A 327 7.57 -7.44 6.07
CA ALA A 327 8.61 -6.46 5.76
C ALA A 327 8.02 -5.15 5.25
N PHE A 328 7.05 -5.21 4.33
CA PHE A 328 6.38 -4.03 3.81
C PHE A 328 5.51 -3.31 4.87
N ALA A 329 4.87 -4.04 5.78
CA ALA A 329 4.14 -3.43 6.89
C ALA A 329 5.06 -2.59 7.78
N ILE A 330 6.21 -3.16 8.16
CA ILE A 330 7.24 -2.50 8.97
C ILE A 330 7.82 -1.31 8.23
N GLY A 331 8.16 -1.47 6.95
CA GLY A 331 8.71 -0.42 6.09
C GLY A 331 7.79 0.78 5.90
N LYS A 332 6.48 0.55 5.78
CA LYS A 332 5.50 1.64 5.69
C LYS A 332 5.53 2.56 6.92
N ALA A 333 5.75 2.01 8.09
CA ALA A 333 5.87 2.79 9.31
C ALA A 333 7.24 3.48 9.42
N SER A 334 8.33 2.79 9.07
CA SER A 334 9.68 3.33 9.19
C SER A 334 9.92 4.54 8.28
N VAL A 335 9.35 4.54 7.07
CA VAL A 335 9.44 5.72 6.18
C VAL A 335 8.71 6.93 6.76
N PHE A 336 7.55 6.74 7.41
CA PHE A 336 6.86 7.84 8.09
C PHE A 336 7.61 8.34 9.32
N LYS A 337 8.38 7.46 9.98
CA LYS A 337 9.28 7.87 11.07
C LYS A 337 10.38 8.82 10.57
N TYR A 338 11.00 8.57 9.41
CA TYR A 338 11.92 9.54 8.79
C TYR A 338 11.30 10.92 8.62
N ILE A 339 10.03 10.96 8.13
CA ILE A 339 9.34 12.22 7.92
C ILE A 339 9.12 12.95 9.23
N SER A 340 8.74 12.24 10.29
CA SER A 340 8.51 12.85 11.59
C SER A 340 9.79 13.35 12.26
N ASP A 341 10.91 12.69 12.03
CA ASP A 341 12.20 13.05 12.60
C ASP A 341 12.84 14.24 11.86
N ASP A 342 12.83 14.22 10.51
CA ASP A 342 13.48 15.24 9.69
C ASP A 342 12.61 16.50 9.47
N TYR A 343 11.28 16.37 9.52
CA TYR A 343 10.34 17.45 9.20
C TYR A 343 9.24 17.64 10.26
N PRO A 344 9.59 17.84 11.55
CA PRO A 344 8.61 17.90 12.63
C PRO A 344 7.57 19.00 12.47
N HIS A 345 7.90 20.09 11.75
CA HIS A 345 6.99 21.21 11.49
C HIS A 345 6.15 21.07 10.23
N ASN A 346 6.55 20.20 9.28
CA ASN A 346 5.93 20.05 7.96
C ASN A 346 5.47 18.60 7.68
N ILE A 347 5.25 17.80 8.72
CA ILE A 347 4.91 16.38 8.60
C ILE A 347 3.74 16.16 7.63
N GLY A 348 2.66 16.95 7.72
CA GLY A 348 1.47 16.77 6.90
C GLY A 348 1.75 16.94 5.41
N VAL A 349 2.48 17.99 5.02
CA VAL A 349 2.80 18.29 3.63
C VAL A 349 3.72 17.22 3.04
N ILE A 350 4.80 16.87 3.76
CA ILE A 350 5.77 15.88 3.30
C ILE A 350 5.12 14.49 3.22
N SER A 351 4.33 14.11 4.23
CA SER A 351 3.58 12.85 4.22
C SER A 351 2.59 12.77 3.06
N GLY A 352 1.97 13.90 2.70
CA GLY A 352 1.07 13.98 1.54
C GLY A 352 1.80 13.68 0.23
N VAL A 353 2.94 14.32 0.00
CA VAL A 353 3.77 14.14 -1.20
C VAL A 353 4.37 12.72 -1.26
N VAL A 354 4.96 12.24 -0.17
CA VAL A 354 5.50 10.88 -0.09
C VAL A 354 4.38 9.83 -0.25
N GLY A 355 3.20 10.10 0.33
CA GLY A 355 2.01 9.25 0.17
C GLY A 355 1.50 9.22 -1.26
N LEU A 356 1.53 10.35 -1.97
CA LEU A 356 1.21 10.42 -3.40
C LEU A 356 2.20 9.58 -4.22
N ALA A 357 3.50 9.75 -4.00
CA ALA A 357 4.53 9.00 -4.71
C ALA A 357 4.41 7.48 -4.49
N GLY A 358 4.14 7.06 -3.24
CA GLY A 358 3.87 5.66 -2.94
C GLY A 358 2.64 5.12 -3.67
N GLY A 359 1.58 5.92 -3.76
CA GLY A 359 0.39 5.54 -4.52
C GLY A 359 0.65 5.46 -6.03
N LEU A 360 1.42 6.39 -6.60
CA LEU A 360 1.83 6.32 -8.00
C LEU A 360 2.69 5.07 -8.30
N GLY A 361 3.55 4.65 -7.37
CA GLY A 361 4.23 3.35 -7.46
C GLY A 361 3.23 2.19 -7.54
N GLY A 362 2.20 2.21 -6.69
CA GLY A 362 1.12 1.22 -6.71
C GLY A 362 0.26 1.24 -7.98
N PHE A 363 0.20 2.37 -8.67
CA PHE A 363 -0.45 2.52 -9.99
C PHE A 363 0.41 1.96 -11.12
N LEU A 364 1.69 2.37 -11.17
CA LEU A 364 2.56 2.04 -12.30
C LEU A 364 3.00 0.56 -12.30
N MET A 365 3.29 0.00 -11.11
CA MET A 365 3.83 -1.37 -11.02
C MET A 365 2.91 -2.44 -11.62
N PRO A 366 1.58 -2.50 -11.35
CA PRO A 366 0.72 -3.53 -11.97
C PRO A 366 0.66 -3.41 -13.49
N ILE A 367 0.74 -2.20 -14.03
CA ILE A 367 0.81 -1.97 -15.48
C ILE A 367 2.10 -2.54 -16.05
N MET A 368 3.23 -2.27 -15.37
CA MET A 368 4.53 -2.83 -15.77
C MET A 368 4.57 -4.35 -15.62
N PHE A 369 3.93 -4.92 -14.59
CA PHE A 369 3.82 -6.38 -14.43
C PHE A 369 3.09 -7.00 -15.62
N GLY A 370 1.97 -6.40 -16.05
CA GLY A 370 1.22 -6.84 -17.23
C GLY A 370 2.03 -6.72 -18.51
N ALA A 371 2.66 -5.57 -18.74
CA ALA A 371 3.48 -5.33 -19.91
C ALA A 371 4.69 -6.29 -20.01
N LEU A 372 5.36 -6.55 -18.88
CA LEU A 372 6.47 -7.51 -18.85
C LEU A 372 5.98 -8.94 -19.10
N LEU A 373 4.81 -9.31 -18.58
CA LEU A 373 4.24 -10.62 -18.84
C LEU A 373 3.82 -10.78 -20.31
N ASP A 374 3.20 -9.76 -20.92
CA ASP A 374 2.88 -9.78 -22.36
C ASP A 374 4.14 -9.88 -23.23
N LEU A 375 5.23 -9.20 -22.85
CA LEU A 375 6.48 -9.16 -23.61
C LEU A 375 7.31 -10.44 -23.46
N THR A 376 7.37 -10.99 -22.26
CA THR A 376 8.32 -12.08 -21.94
C THR A 376 7.66 -13.45 -21.80
N GLY A 377 6.35 -13.50 -21.57
CA GLY A 377 5.63 -14.72 -21.19
C GLY A 377 5.98 -15.24 -19.79
N VAL A 378 6.86 -14.56 -19.05
CA VAL A 378 7.38 -15.01 -17.74
C VAL A 378 6.61 -14.35 -16.62
N ARG A 379 5.87 -15.12 -15.82
CA ARG A 379 5.04 -14.58 -14.72
C ARG A 379 5.87 -13.97 -13.59
N THR A 380 7.07 -14.50 -13.32
CA THR A 380 7.96 -13.97 -12.28
C THR A 380 8.63 -12.65 -12.65
N SER A 381 8.48 -12.16 -13.89
CA SER A 381 9.01 -10.87 -14.34
C SER A 381 8.54 -9.69 -13.46
N ALA A 382 7.37 -9.79 -12.87
CA ALA A 382 6.87 -8.83 -11.88
C ALA A 382 7.82 -8.70 -10.66
N PHE A 383 8.31 -9.83 -10.15
CA PHE A 383 9.24 -9.84 -9.03
C PHE A 383 10.65 -9.43 -9.45
N MET A 384 11.08 -9.77 -10.68
CA MET A 384 12.35 -9.30 -11.25
C MET A 384 12.39 -7.78 -11.33
N LEU A 385 11.31 -7.15 -11.78
CA LEU A 385 11.18 -5.69 -11.79
C LEU A 385 11.32 -5.12 -10.38
N MET A 386 10.56 -5.65 -9.42
CA MET A 386 10.63 -5.18 -8.04
C MET A 386 11.99 -5.41 -7.41
N PHE A 387 12.65 -6.52 -7.71
CA PHE A 387 14.02 -6.80 -7.28
C PHE A 387 14.98 -5.69 -7.75
N GLY A 388 14.90 -5.31 -9.03
CA GLY A 388 15.69 -4.19 -9.59
C GLY A 388 15.40 -2.85 -8.89
N ILE A 389 14.12 -2.54 -8.62
CA ILE A 389 13.73 -1.30 -7.94
C ILE A 389 14.26 -1.27 -6.50
N VAL A 390 14.20 -2.39 -5.78
CA VAL A 390 14.76 -2.49 -4.41
C VAL A 390 16.27 -2.36 -4.42
N TRP A 391 16.97 -2.95 -5.40
CA TRP A 391 18.41 -2.78 -5.59
C TRP A 391 18.79 -1.30 -5.76
N VAL A 392 18.11 -0.59 -6.65
CA VAL A 392 18.35 0.85 -6.87
C VAL A 392 18.16 1.61 -5.56
N SER A 393 17.15 1.28 -4.77
CA SER A 393 16.89 1.97 -3.50
C SER A 393 17.93 1.66 -2.43
N LEU A 394 18.43 0.43 -2.36
CA LEU A 394 19.54 0.05 -1.47
C LEU A 394 20.85 0.75 -1.84
N ILE A 395 21.14 0.84 -3.14
CA ILE A 395 22.31 1.57 -3.65
C ILE A 395 22.17 3.05 -3.27
N TRP A 396 21.01 3.66 -3.53
CA TRP A 396 20.75 5.06 -3.15
C TRP A 396 20.91 5.28 -1.65
N MET A 397 20.31 4.42 -0.83
CA MET A 397 20.43 4.49 0.63
C MET A 397 21.87 4.31 1.11
N TYR A 398 22.64 3.39 0.51
CA TYR A 398 24.04 3.20 0.84
C TYR A 398 24.86 4.47 0.58
N TRP A 399 24.71 5.09 -0.59
CA TRP A 399 25.47 6.28 -0.95
C TRP A 399 25.07 7.52 -0.15
N THR A 400 23.81 7.68 0.18
CA THR A 400 23.30 8.89 0.86
C THR A 400 23.33 8.82 2.37
N GLU A 401 23.28 7.62 2.96
CA GLU A 401 23.12 7.47 4.41
C GLU A 401 24.24 6.63 5.04
N VAL A 402 24.57 5.47 4.46
CA VAL A 402 25.52 4.54 5.08
C VAL A 402 26.96 4.98 4.89
N ARG A 403 27.34 5.36 3.67
CA ARG A 403 28.71 5.78 3.32
C ARG A 403 29.16 7.04 4.08
N PRO A 404 28.38 8.13 4.15
CA PRO A 404 28.78 9.33 4.89
C PRO A 404 29.03 9.06 6.37
N VAL A 405 28.19 8.24 7.02
CA VAL A 405 28.37 7.87 8.42
C VAL A 405 29.63 7.05 8.65
N LYS A 406 29.95 6.11 7.73
CA LYS A 406 31.19 5.31 7.81
C LYS A 406 32.43 6.20 7.66
N ILE A 407 32.42 7.15 6.73
CA ILE A 407 33.54 8.08 6.51
C ILE A 407 33.73 8.99 7.72
N GLY A 408 32.65 9.55 8.28
CA GLY A 408 32.70 10.37 9.48
C GLY A 408 33.30 9.63 10.68
N ARG A 409 32.84 8.40 10.96
CA ARG A 409 33.39 7.55 12.03
C ARG A 409 34.87 7.17 11.82
N HIS A 410 35.28 7.00 10.56
CA HIS A 410 36.69 6.70 10.25
C HIS A 410 37.58 7.90 10.51
N HIS A 411 37.09 9.09 10.17
CA HIS A 411 37.79 10.36 10.42
C HIS A 411 37.92 10.66 11.92
N GLU A 412 36.85 10.49 12.69
CA GLU A 412 36.86 10.64 14.16
C GLU A 412 37.83 9.66 14.83
N ARG A 413 37.88 8.40 14.37
CA ARG A 413 38.85 7.41 14.87
C ARG A 413 40.31 7.77 14.53
N GLN A 414 40.55 8.35 13.39
CA GLN A 414 41.91 8.80 13.01
C GLN A 414 42.34 10.02 13.85
N VAL A 415 41.46 11.00 14.05
CA VAL A 415 41.70 12.15 14.90
C VAL A 415 41.94 11.74 16.36
N SER A 416 41.13 10.83 16.89
CA SER A 416 41.27 10.27 18.24
C SER A 416 42.61 9.54 18.44
N LYS A 417 43.08 8.78 17.44
CA LYS A 417 44.41 8.13 17.48
C LYS A 417 45.57 9.08 17.41
N GLN A 418 45.42 10.21 16.76
CA GLN A 418 46.43 11.26 16.68
C GLN A 418 46.48 12.17 17.91
N ALA A 419 45.37 12.22 18.69
CA ALA A 419 45.24 13.03 19.89
C ALA A 419 45.67 12.31 21.18
N THR A 420 46.10 11.05 21.12
CA THR A 420 46.63 10.30 22.29
C THR A 420 48.16 10.43 22.25
N PRO A 421 48.78 11.36 23.03
CA PRO A 421 50.23 11.41 23.18
C PRO A 421 50.71 10.18 23.94
N ILE A 422 51.85 9.63 23.50
CA ILE A 422 52.61 8.54 24.16
C ILE A 422 53.06 8.99 25.54
#